data_99abaf4dcb8590f4d179482960d947df
#
_entry.id   99abaf4dcb8590f4d179482960d947df
#
_cell.length_a   1.000
_cell.length_b   1.000
_cell.length_c   1.000
_cell.angle_alpha   90.00
_cell.angle_beta   90.00
_cell.angle_gamma   90.00
#
_symmetry.space_group_name_H-M   'P 1'
#
loop_
_entity.id
_entity.type
_entity.pdbx_description
1 polymer ?
#
loop_
_entity_poly.entity_id
_entity_poly.type
_entity_poly.pdbx_seq_one_letter_code
_entity_poly.pdbx_strand_id
1 'polypeptide(L)'
;MLYLRFRAADGGGPPDEETYEGLRGLLTGFTPVVQALPPDAALADVRGALRYFGRDAAELAALVRVRALARYGVDCTVGVAANPLLARMAAHDGPPGAISTVPGEPRAVTAFLARKPASGLHGVGPATVRALTTYGLDSVDRIAAAPPATLQRILGASTGRRVYEQAHGIDPTPVTPNAPARSAGAEHRFDHDELDPDQRRRALLTLAHELGARLRTDGRVARALTLTVRYADR
;
A
#
# COMPACT_ATOMS: atom_id res chain seq x y z
N MET A 1 -3.14 0.49 14.73
CA MET A 1 -2.59 0.82 13.40
C MET A 1 -3.62 1.59 12.61
N LEU A 2 -3.18 2.64 11.90
CA LEU A 2 -3.99 3.34 10.89
C LEU A 2 -3.34 3.13 9.52
N TYR A 3 -4.15 2.82 8.52
CA TYR A 3 -3.81 2.99 7.12
C TYR A 3 -4.67 4.13 6.57
N LEU A 4 -4.03 5.13 5.98
CA LEU A 4 -4.71 6.29 5.44
C LEU A 4 -4.48 6.34 3.93
N ARG A 5 -5.55 6.60 3.20
CA ARG A 5 -5.50 6.92 1.78
C ARG A 5 -6.03 8.32 1.56
N PHE A 6 -5.22 9.15 0.94
CA PHE A 6 -5.48 10.57 0.72
C PHE A 6 -6.08 10.81 -0.66
N ARG A 7 -7.03 11.72 -0.72
CA ARG A 7 -7.66 12.18 -1.95
C ARG A 7 -8.03 13.66 -1.81
N ALA A 8 -7.85 14.46 -2.86
CA ALA A 8 -8.35 15.82 -2.87
C ALA A 8 -9.87 15.84 -2.62
N ALA A 9 -10.34 16.77 -1.80
CA ALA A 9 -11.75 16.81 -1.35
C ALA A 9 -12.74 17.12 -2.48
N ASP A 10 -12.28 17.75 -3.55
CA ASP A 10 -13.04 18.05 -4.76
C ASP A 10 -13.27 16.83 -5.68
N GLY A 11 -12.85 15.65 -5.25
CA GLY A 11 -12.90 14.42 -6.05
C GLY A 11 -11.75 14.25 -7.03
N GLY A 12 -10.73 15.11 -6.95
CA GLY A 12 -9.49 15.02 -7.72
C GLY A 12 -8.68 13.76 -7.42
N GLY A 13 -7.53 13.65 -8.06
CA GLY A 13 -6.58 12.54 -7.90
C GLY A 13 -5.87 12.52 -6.54
N PRO A 14 -4.70 11.86 -6.49
CA PRO A 14 -3.81 11.93 -5.33
C PRO A 14 -3.34 13.38 -5.10
N PRO A 15 -2.98 13.71 -3.84
CA PRO A 15 -2.37 15.00 -3.54
C PRO A 15 -1.04 15.18 -4.30
N ASP A 16 -0.64 16.41 -4.57
CA ASP A 16 0.69 16.70 -5.06
C ASP A 16 1.77 16.40 -4.00
N GLU A 17 3.04 16.42 -4.39
CA GLU A 17 4.15 16.02 -3.52
C GLU A 17 4.28 16.93 -2.29
N GLU A 18 4.07 18.24 -2.43
CA GLU A 18 4.15 19.20 -1.31
C GLU A 18 3.01 18.95 -0.30
N THR A 19 1.80 18.81 -0.78
CA THR A 19 0.62 18.46 0.04
C THR A 19 0.81 17.11 0.73
N TYR A 20 1.32 16.10 0.00
CA TYR A 20 1.59 14.77 0.57
C TYR A 20 2.64 14.84 1.71
N GLU A 21 3.73 15.59 1.55
CA GLU A 21 4.73 15.79 2.60
C GLU A 21 4.14 16.56 3.79
N GLY A 22 3.27 17.55 3.56
CA GLY A 22 2.52 18.23 4.60
C GLY A 22 1.61 17.28 5.40
N LEU A 23 0.90 16.37 4.72
CA LEU A 23 0.07 15.34 5.35
C LEU A 23 0.91 14.35 6.17
N ARG A 24 2.07 13.95 5.67
CA ARG A 24 3.03 13.13 6.41
C ARG A 24 3.50 13.86 7.68
N GLY A 25 3.83 15.14 7.58
CA GLY A 25 4.17 16.00 8.71
C GLY A 25 3.02 16.12 9.72
N LEU A 26 1.77 16.20 9.26
CA LEU A 26 0.60 16.20 10.13
C LEU A 26 0.51 14.88 10.92
N LEU A 27 0.74 13.73 10.28
CA LEU A 27 0.72 12.43 10.96
C LEU A 27 1.82 12.30 12.00
N THR A 28 3.02 12.85 11.76
CA THR A 28 4.11 12.83 12.74
C THR A 28 3.79 13.63 14.01
N GLY A 29 2.86 14.57 13.95
CA GLY A 29 2.31 15.24 15.14
C GLY A 29 1.44 14.35 16.03
N PHE A 30 1.02 13.17 15.55
CA PHE A 30 0.29 12.19 16.35
C PHE A 30 1.17 11.04 16.82
N THR A 31 2.09 10.57 15.99
CA THR A 31 3.00 9.47 16.29
C THR A 31 4.28 9.60 15.47
N PRO A 32 5.45 9.30 16.06
CA PRO A 32 6.69 9.27 15.28
C PRO A 32 6.78 8.07 14.33
N VAL A 33 5.91 7.06 14.50
CA VAL A 33 5.94 5.82 13.74
C VAL A 33 5.00 5.94 12.54
N VAL A 34 5.45 6.67 11.53
CA VAL A 34 4.73 6.92 10.27
C VAL A 34 5.56 6.41 9.10
N GLN A 35 4.98 5.54 8.29
CA GLN A 35 5.56 5.05 7.05
C GLN A 35 4.82 5.67 5.85
N ALA A 36 5.54 6.43 5.04
CA ALA A 36 5.05 6.97 3.79
C ALA A 36 4.83 5.82 2.77
N LEU A 37 3.73 5.90 2.06
CA LEU A 37 3.35 5.01 0.95
C LEU A 37 2.90 5.88 -0.23
N PRO A 38 3.83 6.61 -0.87
CA PRO A 38 3.49 7.53 -1.93
C PRO A 38 2.82 6.79 -3.12
N PRO A 39 1.99 7.49 -3.94
CA PRO A 39 1.76 8.93 -3.89
C PRO A 39 0.63 9.37 -2.93
N ASP A 40 -0.20 8.47 -2.44
CA ASP A 40 -1.49 8.82 -1.84
C ASP A 40 -1.81 8.11 -0.52
N ALA A 41 -0.85 7.45 0.12
CA ALA A 41 -1.14 6.68 1.33
C ALA A 41 -0.05 6.76 2.39
N ALA A 42 -0.42 6.42 3.64
CA ALA A 42 0.52 6.27 4.74
C ALA A 42 0.04 5.20 5.74
N LEU A 43 0.98 4.61 6.47
CA LEU A 43 0.73 3.81 7.66
C LEU A 43 1.19 4.58 8.90
N ALA A 44 0.41 4.53 9.97
CA ALA A 44 0.76 5.14 11.25
C ALA A 44 0.48 4.16 12.40
N ASP A 45 1.50 3.90 13.21
CA ASP A 45 1.32 3.15 14.45
C ASP A 45 0.99 4.12 15.60
N VAL A 46 -0.28 4.18 15.93
CA VAL A 46 -0.79 5.08 16.98
C VAL A 46 -0.89 4.43 18.36
N ARG A 47 -0.44 3.18 18.54
CA ARG A 47 -0.57 2.47 19.83
C ARG A 47 0.06 3.24 20.98
N GLY A 48 1.23 3.82 20.80
CA GLY A 48 1.89 4.66 21.79
C GLY A 48 1.20 6.00 22.06
N ALA A 49 0.41 6.48 21.11
CA ALA A 49 -0.26 7.77 21.19
C ALA A 49 -1.61 7.75 21.93
N LEU A 50 -2.27 6.58 22.00
CA LEU A 50 -3.61 6.46 22.56
C LEU A 50 -3.72 7.03 23.99
N ARG A 51 -2.76 6.68 24.85
CA ARG A 51 -2.74 7.17 26.24
C ARG A 51 -2.46 8.67 26.32
N TYR A 52 -1.58 9.18 25.46
CA TYR A 52 -1.23 10.59 25.45
C TYR A 52 -2.43 11.47 25.05
N PHE A 53 -3.17 11.05 24.04
CA PHE A 53 -4.35 11.79 23.57
C PHE A 53 -5.63 11.47 24.35
N GLY A 54 -5.66 10.44 25.21
CA GLY A 54 -6.86 9.97 25.90
C GLY A 54 -7.98 9.54 24.93
N ARG A 55 -7.62 9.02 23.77
CA ARG A 55 -8.52 8.66 22.66
C ARG A 55 -8.22 7.27 22.14
N ASP A 56 -9.23 6.63 21.59
CA ASP A 56 -9.02 5.39 20.84
C ASP A 56 -8.48 5.66 19.42
N ALA A 57 -8.16 4.58 18.70
CA ALA A 57 -7.57 4.68 17.37
C ALA A 57 -8.54 5.23 16.32
N ALA A 58 -9.83 4.99 16.43
CA ALA A 58 -10.85 5.50 15.52
C ALA A 58 -11.09 7.00 15.76
N GLU A 59 -11.09 7.44 17.01
CA GLU A 59 -11.16 8.85 17.36
C GLU A 59 -9.94 9.63 16.87
N LEU A 60 -8.73 9.04 16.99
CA LEU A 60 -7.51 9.63 16.42
C LEU A 60 -7.58 9.70 14.89
N ALA A 61 -8.11 8.66 14.23
CA ALA A 61 -8.33 8.67 12.79
C ALA A 61 -9.29 9.80 12.37
N ALA A 62 -10.38 10.01 13.12
CA ALA A 62 -11.31 11.11 12.87
C ALA A 62 -10.65 12.48 13.02
N LEU A 63 -9.82 12.65 14.06
CA LEU A 63 -9.08 13.90 14.27
C LEU A 63 -8.06 14.16 13.17
N VAL A 64 -7.34 13.15 12.72
CA VAL A 64 -6.42 13.25 11.57
C VAL A 64 -7.16 13.68 10.32
N ARG A 65 -8.30 13.04 10.02
CA ARG A 65 -9.13 13.34 8.85
C ARG A 65 -9.61 14.81 8.87
N VAL A 66 -10.15 15.27 10.00
CA VAL A 66 -10.60 16.67 10.13
C VAL A 66 -9.44 17.64 9.91
N ARG A 67 -8.27 17.37 10.49
CA ARG A 67 -7.10 18.25 10.32
C ARG A 67 -6.54 18.23 8.88
N ALA A 68 -6.56 17.07 8.22
CA ALA A 68 -6.12 16.97 6.83
C ALA A 68 -7.04 17.78 5.91
N LEU A 69 -8.36 17.66 6.11
CA LEU A 69 -9.35 18.42 5.35
C LEU A 69 -9.23 19.92 5.60
N ALA A 70 -9.16 20.34 6.87
CA ALA A 70 -9.10 21.75 7.24
C ALA A 70 -7.81 22.45 6.77
N ARG A 71 -6.67 21.74 6.78
CA ARG A 71 -5.36 22.36 6.50
C ARG A 71 -4.92 22.21 5.04
N TYR A 72 -5.30 21.13 4.40
CA TYR A 72 -4.80 20.77 3.07
C TYR A 72 -5.92 20.56 2.02
N GLY A 73 -7.19 20.67 2.40
CA GLY A 73 -8.29 20.36 1.48
C GLY A 73 -8.31 18.90 1.03
N VAL A 74 -7.71 17.99 1.82
CA VAL A 74 -7.57 16.58 1.49
C VAL A 74 -8.43 15.73 2.42
N ASP A 75 -9.29 14.90 1.84
CA ASP A 75 -10.03 13.90 2.60
C ASP A 75 -9.27 12.58 2.69
N CYS A 76 -9.54 11.81 3.75
CA CYS A 76 -8.86 10.56 4.04
C CYS A 76 -9.86 9.41 4.18
N THR A 77 -9.64 8.33 3.47
CA THR A 77 -10.24 7.03 3.80
C THR A 77 -9.30 6.31 4.76
N VAL A 78 -9.78 5.92 5.93
CA VAL A 78 -8.93 5.38 6.99
C VAL A 78 -9.38 3.98 7.39
N GLY A 79 -8.45 3.06 7.41
CA GLY A 79 -8.64 1.75 8.02
C GLY A 79 -7.95 1.67 9.38
N VAL A 80 -8.65 1.18 10.38
CA VAL A 80 -8.17 1.00 11.75
C VAL A 80 -8.15 -0.48 12.10
N ALA A 81 -6.99 -1.04 12.44
CA ALA A 81 -6.88 -2.45 12.80
C ALA A 81 -5.63 -2.74 13.64
N ALA A 82 -5.44 -4.00 14.03
CA ALA A 82 -4.31 -4.45 14.85
C ALA A 82 -2.98 -4.43 14.07
N ASN A 83 -2.99 -4.62 12.74
CA ASN A 83 -1.80 -4.70 11.88
C ASN A 83 -2.00 -3.98 10.54
N PRO A 84 -0.92 -3.79 9.75
CA PRO A 84 -0.98 -3.07 8.47
C PRO A 84 -1.88 -3.72 7.42
N LEU A 85 -1.90 -5.06 7.35
CA LEU A 85 -2.73 -5.80 6.39
C LEU A 85 -4.22 -5.50 6.60
N LEU A 86 -4.70 -5.72 7.82
CA LEU A 86 -6.11 -5.54 8.17
C LEU A 86 -6.52 -4.06 8.06
N ALA A 87 -5.67 -3.14 8.48
CA ALA A 87 -5.93 -1.71 8.35
C ALA A 87 -6.07 -1.29 6.88
N ARG A 88 -5.17 -1.78 6.00
CA ARG A 88 -5.26 -1.53 4.55
C ARG A 88 -6.55 -2.11 3.95
N MET A 89 -6.87 -3.36 4.28
CA MET A 89 -8.09 -4.01 3.79
C MET A 89 -9.34 -3.28 4.26
N ALA A 90 -9.40 -2.84 5.52
CA ALA A 90 -10.51 -2.06 6.05
C ALA A 90 -10.73 -0.75 5.30
N ALA A 91 -9.65 -0.04 4.96
CA ALA A 91 -9.75 1.20 4.19
C ALA A 91 -10.21 0.96 2.74
N HIS A 92 -9.80 -0.15 2.12
CA HIS A 92 -10.21 -0.47 0.74
C HIS A 92 -11.66 -0.95 0.64
N ASP A 93 -12.21 -1.53 1.69
CA ASP A 93 -13.61 -1.98 1.72
C ASP A 93 -14.59 -0.84 2.01
N GLY A 94 -14.13 0.20 2.69
CA GLY A 94 -14.96 1.34 3.04
C GLY A 94 -15.19 2.29 1.86
N PRO A 95 -16.29 3.05 1.88
CA PRO A 95 -16.49 4.10 0.90
C PRO A 95 -15.43 5.22 1.09
N PRO A 96 -15.16 6.01 0.03
CA PRO A 96 -14.26 7.15 0.13
C PRO A 96 -14.61 8.05 1.32
N GLY A 97 -13.61 8.49 2.06
CA GLY A 97 -13.79 9.36 3.22
C GLY A 97 -14.32 8.65 4.49
N ALA A 98 -14.50 7.34 4.48
CA ALA A 98 -14.94 6.59 5.66
C ALA A 98 -13.77 6.22 6.59
N ILE A 99 -14.12 5.99 7.86
CA ILE A 99 -13.25 5.34 8.84
C ILE A 99 -13.82 3.95 9.11
N SER A 100 -13.07 2.92 8.70
CA SER A 100 -13.47 1.53 8.83
C SER A 100 -12.59 0.83 9.87
N THR A 101 -13.19 0.23 10.89
CA THR A 101 -12.48 -0.42 11.99
C THR A 101 -12.66 -1.94 11.93
N VAL A 102 -11.56 -2.68 12.02
CA VAL A 102 -11.56 -4.13 12.25
C VAL A 102 -11.13 -4.36 13.70
N PRO A 103 -12.03 -4.85 14.56
CA PRO A 103 -11.69 -5.18 15.94
C PRO A 103 -10.59 -6.24 16.00
N GLY A 104 -9.79 -6.20 17.08
CA GLY A 104 -8.63 -7.10 17.23
C GLY A 104 -8.99 -8.52 17.68
N GLU A 105 -10.25 -8.78 18.06
CA GLU A 105 -10.69 -10.10 18.51
C GLU A 105 -10.62 -11.13 17.37
N PRO A 106 -10.10 -12.34 17.62
CA PRO A 106 -9.91 -13.35 16.58
C PRO A 106 -11.18 -13.66 15.78
N ARG A 107 -12.34 -13.70 16.45
CA ARG A 107 -13.63 -13.94 15.79
C ARG A 107 -14.02 -12.82 14.83
N ALA A 108 -13.79 -11.57 15.20
CA ALA A 108 -14.07 -10.40 14.36
C ALA A 108 -13.14 -10.38 13.14
N VAL A 109 -11.87 -10.67 13.32
CA VAL A 109 -10.89 -10.77 12.23
C VAL A 109 -11.29 -11.88 11.25
N THR A 110 -11.63 -13.07 11.75
CA THR A 110 -12.09 -14.19 10.89
C THR A 110 -13.36 -13.82 10.13
N ALA A 111 -14.33 -13.20 10.79
CA ALA A 111 -15.59 -12.77 10.15
C ALA A 111 -15.34 -11.69 9.07
N PHE A 112 -14.41 -10.77 9.32
CA PHE A 112 -14.00 -9.75 8.37
C PHE A 112 -13.34 -10.35 7.12
N LEU A 113 -12.51 -11.36 7.29
CA LEU A 113 -11.75 -12.01 6.22
C LEU A 113 -12.59 -13.02 5.41
N ALA A 114 -13.51 -13.73 6.05
CA ALA A 114 -14.25 -14.85 5.46
C ALA A 114 -15.02 -14.53 4.17
N ARG A 115 -15.44 -13.27 4.00
CA ARG A 115 -16.23 -12.84 2.83
C ARG A 115 -15.39 -12.27 1.69
N LYS A 116 -14.07 -12.32 1.78
CA LYS A 116 -13.20 -11.67 0.82
C LYS A 116 -12.72 -12.64 -0.26
N PRO A 117 -12.65 -12.18 -1.52
CA PRO A 117 -11.98 -12.93 -2.56
C PRO A 117 -10.46 -13.01 -2.28
N ALA A 118 -9.80 -14.01 -2.84
CA ALA A 118 -8.34 -14.14 -2.72
C ALA A 118 -7.58 -12.87 -3.16
N SER A 119 -8.10 -12.15 -4.15
CA SER A 119 -7.56 -10.87 -4.64
C SER A 119 -7.61 -9.74 -3.61
N GLY A 120 -8.41 -9.87 -2.55
CA GLY A 120 -8.48 -8.90 -1.46
C GLY A 120 -7.27 -8.92 -0.53
N LEU A 121 -6.47 -9.99 -0.56
CA LEU A 121 -5.23 -10.07 0.21
C LEU A 121 -4.13 -9.21 -0.43
N HIS A 122 -3.48 -8.39 0.37
CA HIS A 122 -2.42 -7.51 -0.11
C HIS A 122 -1.24 -8.29 -0.69
N GLY A 123 -0.85 -7.94 -1.92
CA GLY A 123 0.25 -8.60 -2.63
C GLY A 123 -0.14 -9.92 -3.30
N VAL A 124 -1.43 -10.24 -3.34
CA VAL A 124 -2.00 -11.34 -4.15
C VAL A 124 -2.46 -10.75 -5.48
N GLY A 125 -1.57 -10.76 -6.47
CA GLY A 125 -1.83 -10.23 -7.81
C GLY A 125 -2.58 -11.23 -8.71
N PRO A 126 -2.97 -10.81 -9.94
CA PRO A 126 -3.77 -11.63 -10.86
C PRO A 126 -3.17 -13.01 -11.16
N ALA A 127 -1.84 -13.12 -11.28
CA ALA A 127 -1.17 -14.39 -11.51
C ALA A 127 -1.33 -15.35 -10.32
N THR A 128 -1.17 -14.83 -9.09
CA THR A 128 -1.37 -15.61 -7.86
C THR A 128 -2.84 -16.02 -7.69
N VAL A 129 -3.78 -15.11 -7.99
CA VAL A 129 -5.22 -15.42 -7.97
C VAL A 129 -5.52 -16.57 -8.93
N ARG A 130 -5.05 -16.51 -10.18
CA ARG A 130 -5.25 -17.60 -11.16
C ARG A 130 -4.70 -18.93 -10.64
N ALA A 131 -3.47 -18.91 -10.11
CA ALA A 131 -2.86 -20.13 -9.56
C ALA A 131 -3.69 -20.70 -8.41
N LEU A 132 -4.18 -19.88 -7.47
CA LEU A 132 -5.04 -20.32 -6.38
C LEU A 132 -6.38 -20.85 -6.87
N THR A 133 -7.04 -20.15 -7.81
CA THR A 133 -8.35 -20.53 -8.36
C THR A 133 -8.32 -21.89 -9.05
N THR A 134 -7.21 -22.24 -9.73
CA THR A 134 -7.03 -23.58 -10.34
C THR A 134 -7.17 -24.72 -9.31
N TYR A 135 -6.91 -24.44 -8.04
CA TYR A 135 -7.06 -25.39 -6.94
C TYR A 135 -8.30 -25.13 -6.06
N GLY A 136 -9.24 -24.30 -6.53
CA GLY A 136 -10.46 -23.96 -5.80
C GLY A 136 -10.26 -23.03 -4.61
N LEU A 137 -9.10 -22.34 -4.51
CA LEU A 137 -8.74 -21.44 -3.42
C LEU A 137 -8.99 -19.97 -3.82
N ASP A 138 -10.21 -19.66 -4.22
CA ASP A 138 -10.62 -18.36 -4.78
C ASP A 138 -11.04 -17.32 -3.73
N SER A 139 -11.20 -17.75 -2.47
CA SER A 139 -11.60 -16.90 -1.34
C SER A 139 -10.69 -17.08 -0.13
N VAL A 140 -10.67 -16.08 0.74
CA VAL A 140 -9.77 -16.04 1.91
C VAL A 140 -10.10 -17.15 2.90
N ASP A 141 -11.37 -17.48 3.09
CA ASP A 141 -11.82 -18.59 3.94
C ASP A 141 -11.33 -19.95 3.42
N ARG A 142 -11.38 -20.17 2.10
CA ARG A 142 -10.85 -21.40 1.49
C ARG A 142 -9.32 -21.48 1.61
N ILE A 143 -8.64 -20.36 1.45
CA ILE A 143 -7.19 -20.28 1.67
C ILE A 143 -6.85 -20.58 3.13
N ALA A 144 -7.59 -20.00 4.10
CA ALA A 144 -7.36 -20.24 5.52
C ALA A 144 -7.62 -21.71 5.92
N ALA A 145 -8.60 -22.37 5.29
CA ALA A 145 -8.89 -23.77 5.53
C ALA A 145 -7.87 -24.74 4.89
N ALA A 146 -7.08 -24.28 3.92
CA ALA A 146 -6.13 -25.12 3.21
C ALA A 146 -4.86 -25.39 4.09
N PRO A 147 -4.28 -26.62 4.01
CA PRO A 147 -3.02 -26.91 4.67
C PRO A 147 -1.91 -25.97 4.17
N PRO A 148 -1.04 -25.44 5.07
CA PRO A 148 0.07 -24.57 4.67
C PRO A 148 0.97 -25.16 3.59
N ALA A 149 1.24 -26.47 3.66
CA ALA A 149 2.04 -27.19 2.67
C ALA A 149 1.44 -27.14 1.26
N THR A 150 0.11 -27.11 1.13
CA THR A 150 -0.57 -26.99 -0.15
C THR A 150 -0.32 -25.61 -0.78
N LEU A 151 -0.45 -24.54 0.00
CA LEU A 151 -0.17 -23.19 -0.47
C LEU A 151 1.31 -23.01 -0.83
N GLN A 152 2.22 -23.60 -0.04
CA GLN A 152 3.66 -23.56 -0.33
C GLN A 152 4.01 -24.32 -1.63
N ARG A 153 3.34 -25.41 -1.91
CA ARG A 153 3.51 -26.18 -3.17
C ARG A 153 3.02 -25.39 -4.39
N ILE A 154 1.91 -24.67 -4.27
CA ILE A 154 1.30 -23.90 -5.36
C ILE A 154 2.08 -22.61 -5.64
N LEU A 155 2.48 -21.89 -4.58
CA LEU A 155 3.00 -20.52 -4.65
C LEU A 155 4.50 -20.39 -4.33
N GLY A 156 5.15 -21.50 -3.96
CA GLY A 156 6.49 -21.49 -3.40
C GLY A 156 6.50 -21.25 -1.89
N ALA A 157 7.58 -21.66 -1.23
CA ALA A 157 7.67 -21.72 0.25
C ALA A 157 7.36 -20.36 0.92
N SER A 158 7.97 -19.28 0.45
CA SER A 158 7.83 -17.94 1.04
C SER A 158 6.45 -17.33 0.79
N THR A 159 6.00 -17.33 -0.47
CA THR A 159 4.70 -16.73 -0.84
C THR A 159 3.55 -17.53 -0.24
N GLY A 160 3.61 -18.86 -0.29
CA GLY A 160 2.57 -19.73 0.27
C GLY A 160 2.42 -19.53 1.78
N ARG A 161 3.53 -19.43 2.52
CA ARG A 161 3.52 -19.13 3.94
C ARG A 161 2.89 -17.77 4.23
N ARG A 162 3.32 -16.73 3.52
CA ARG A 162 2.77 -15.38 3.67
C ARG A 162 1.27 -15.34 3.40
N VAL A 163 0.80 -15.94 2.31
CA VAL A 163 -0.64 -15.97 1.95
C VAL A 163 -1.44 -16.72 3.01
N TYR A 164 -0.89 -17.81 3.56
CA TYR A 164 -1.50 -18.53 4.67
C TYR A 164 -1.65 -17.63 5.92
N GLU A 165 -0.57 -16.97 6.33
CA GLU A 165 -0.57 -16.06 7.48
C GLU A 165 -1.56 -14.91 7.27
N GLN A 166 -1.56 -14.30 6.09
CA GLN A 166 -2.50 -13.23 5.73
C GLN A 166 -3.96 -13.68 5.75
N ALA A 167 -4.26 -14.90 5.31
CA ALA A 167 -5.61 -15.46 5.36
C ALA A 167 -6.11 -15.67 6.80
N HIS A 168 -5.20 -15.75 7.77
CA HIS A 168 -5.49 -15.78 9.21
C HIS A 168 -5.42 -14.40 9.88
N GLY A 169 -5.27 -13.32 9.09
CA GLY A 169 -5.14 -11.96 9.61
C GLY A 169 -3.81 -11.66 10.28
N ILE A 170 -2.79 -12.47 10.04
CA ILE A 170 -1.45 -12.32 10.61
C ILE A 170 -0.58 -11.54 9.62
N ASP A 171 -0.06 -10.41 10.09
CA ASP A 171 0.92 -9.61 9.36
C ASP A 171 1.95 -9.06 10.36
N PRO A 172 3.15 -9.66 10.42
CA PRO A 172 4.20 -9.22 11.32
C PRO A 172 5.00 -8.01 10.77
N THR A 173 4.59 -7.46 9.63
CA THR A 173 5.31 -6.35 9.00
C THR A 173 5.32 -5.12 9.90
N PRO A 174 6.49 -4.62 10.31
CA PRO A 174 6.56 -3.41 11.11
C PRO A 174 6.26 -2.17 10.24
N VAL A 175 5.65 -1.17 10.85
CA VAL A 175 5.63 0.18 10.26
C VAL A 175 7.03 0.77 10.43
N THR A 176 7.68 1.08 9.32
CA THR A 176 9.06 1.60 9.33
C THR A 176 9.03 3.10 9.04
N PRO A 177 9.30 3.95 10.06
CA PRO A 177 9.32 5.40 9.87
C PRO A 177 10.36 5.79 8.82
N ASN A 178 9.96 6.70 7.93
CA ASN A 178 10.86 7.30 6.93
C ASN A 178 11.70 6.28 6.13
N ALA A 179 11.14 5.09 5.89
CA ALA A 179 11.81 4.12 5.03
C ALA A 179 12.09 4.79 3.66
N PRO A 180 13.35 4.95 3.27
CA PRO A 180 13.67 5.51 1.96
C PRO A 180 13.03 4.65 0.89
N ALA A 181 12.51 5.25 -0.16
CA ALA A 181 11.96 4.52 -1.30
C ALA A 181 12.98 3.48 -1.76
N ARG A 182 12.58 2.21 -1.84
CA ARG A 182 13.49 1.10 -2.21
C ARG A 182 13.87 1.12 -3.68
N SER A 183 13.08 1.79 -4.52
CA SER A 183 13.31 1.96 -5.94
C SER A 183 12.96 3.37 -6.37
N ALA A 184 13.59 3.85 -7.42
CA ALA A 184 13.21 5.05 -8.15
C ALA A 184 12.92 4.64 -9.59
N GLY A 185 11.87 5.18 -10.20
CA GLY A 185 11.47 4.91 -11.56
C GLY A 185 11.25 6.18 -12.35
N ALA A 186 11.46 6.10 -13.67
CA ALA A 186 11.04 7.09 -14.63
C ALA A 186 10.45 6.34 -15.83
N GLU A 187 9.49 6.94 -16.51
CA GLU A 187 8.80 6.35 -17.64
C GLU A 187 8.77 7.34 -18.80
N HIS A 188 8.99 6.84 -20.00
CA HIS A 188 8.80 7.58 -21.23
C HIS A 188 7.79 6.85 -22.10
N ARG A 189 6.75 7.53 -22.53
CA ARG A 189 5.74 7.00 -23.44
C ARG A 189 5.89 7.69 -24.79
N PHE A 190 6.04 6.89 -25.84
CA PHE A 190 5.97 7.39 -27.21
C PHE A 190 4.50 7.54 -27.62
N ASP A 191 4.20 8.56 -28.41
CA ASP A 191 2.86 8.83 -28.93
C ASP A 191 2.43 7.84 -30.03
N HIS A 192 3.41 7.13 -30.60
CA HIS A 192 3.25 6.11 -31.64
C HIS A 192 4.27 5.00 -31.43
N ASP A 193 4.14 3.90 -32.16
CA ASP A 193 5.08 2.79 -32.11
C ASP A 193 6.44 3.24 -32.64
N GLU A 194 7.40 3.40 -31.74
CA GLU A 194 8.73 3.87 -32.06
C GLU A 194 9.64 2.70 -32.49
N LEU A 195 9.93 2.61 -33.76
CA LEU A 195 10.79 1.57 -34.35
C LEU A 195 12.23 2.02 -34.52
N ASP A 196 12.50 3.34 -34.51
CA ASP A 196 13.85 3.89 -34.62
C ASP A 196 14.69 3.59 -33.36
N PRO A 197 15.78 2.81 -33.48
CA PRO A 197 16.64 2.48 -32.36
C PRO A 197 17.33 3.71 -31.75
N ASP A 198 17.61 4.74 -32.55
CA ASP A 198 18.26 5.95 -32.04
C ASP A 198 17.30 6.80 -31.21
N GLN A 199 16.04 6.88 -31.57
CA GLN A 199 15.01 7.54 -30.76
C GLN A 199 14.81 6.82 -29.43
N ARG A 200 14.72 5.48 -29.45
CA ARG A 200 14.61 4.67 -28.22
C ARG A 200 15.84 4.86 -27.33
N ARG A 201 17.04 4.91 -27.91
CA ARG A 201 18.29 5.16 -27.17
C ARG A 201 18.31 6.55 -26.54
N ARG A 202 17.86 7.58 -27.25
CA ARG A 202 17.75 8.94 -26.70
C ARG A 202 16.80 9.00 -25.51
N ALA A 203 15.59 8.39 -25.63
CA ALA A 203 14.64 8.29 -24.54
C ALA A 203 15.23 7.58 -23.32
N LEU A 204 15.92 6.45 -23.53
CA LEU A 204 16.59 5.73 -22.44
C LEU A 204 17.67 6.57 -21.76
N LEU A 205 18.48 7.31 -22.51
CA LEU A 205 19.48 8.21 -21.93
C LEU A 205 18.84 9.35 -21.13
N THR A 206 17.72 9.90 -21.60
CA THR A 206 16.97 10.92 -20.88
C THR A 206 16.47 10.38 -19.55
N LEU A 207 15.84 9.20 -19.54
CA LEU A 207 15.37 8.52 -18.33
C LEU A 207 16.53 8.22 -17.36
N ALA A 208 17.67 7.76 -17.87
CA ALA A 208 18.84 7.47 -17.05
C ALA A 208 19.43 8.76 -16.42
N HIS A 209 19.46 9.86 -17.14
CA HIS A 209 19.90 11.16 -16.63
C HIS A 209 18.96 11.69 -15.55
N GLU A 210 17.64 11.61 -15.77
CA GLU A 210 16.61 12.01 -14.80
C GLU A 210 16.74 11.21 -13.50
N LEU A 211 16.79 9.87 -13.59
CA LEU A 211 16.97 9.02 -12.42
C LEU A 211 18.30 9.27 -11.72
N GLY A 212 19.38 9.46 -12.47
CA GLY A 212 20.68 9.77 -11.92
C GLY A 212 20.71 11.11 -11.20
N ALA A 213 20.05 12.15 -11.73
CA ALA A 213 19.91 13.44 -11.08
C ALA A 213 19.15 13.31 -9.77
N ARG A 214 17.99 12.65 -9.78
CA ARG A 214 17.16 12.40 -8.58
C ARG A 214 17.94 11.65 -7.50
N LEU A 215 18.61 10.54 -7.86
CA LEU A 215 19.40 9.75 -6.93
C LEU A 215 20.55 10.57 -6.29
N ARG A 216 21.22 11.44 -7.06
CA ARG A 216 22.26 12.32 -6.52
C ARG A 216 21.70 13.35 -5.55
N THR A 217 20.56 13.96 -5.87
CA THR A 217 19.87 14.89 -4.97
C THR A 217 19.50 14.21 -3.64
N ASP A 218 19.04 12.96 -3.70
CA ASP A 218 18.67 12.16 -2.53
C ASP A 218 19.88 11.56 -1.78
N GLY A 219 21.13 11.77 -2.24
CA GLY A 219 22.33 11.15 -1.69
C GLY A 219 22.34 9.62 -1.82
N ARG A 220 21.70 9.07 -2.84
CA ARG A 220 21.49 7.62 -3.04
C ARG A 220 22.26 7.08 -4.22
N VAL A 221 22.54 5.76 -4.17
CA VAL A 221 23.18 5.01 -5.27
C VAL A 221 22.30 3.84 -5.68
N ALA A 222 22.14 3.61 -6.98
CA ALA A 222 21.46 2.42 -7.49
C ALA A 222 22.40 1.20 -7.41
N ARG A 223 21.85 0.07 -6.96
CA ARG A 223 22.54 -1.24 -6.96
C ARG A 223 22.13 -2.09 -8.14
N ALA A 224 20.96 -1.84 -8.69
CA ALA A 224 20.42 -2.54 -9.85
C ALA A 224 19.60 -1.58 -10.71
N LEU A 225 19.57 -1.85 -12.00
CA LEU A 225 18.74 -1.16 -12.97
C LEU A 225 17.90 -2.20 -13.70
N THR A 226 16.60 -1.93 -13.82
CA THR A 226 15.67 -2.74 -14.61
C THR A 226 15.07 -1.86 -15.70
N LEU A 227 15.16 -2.29 -16.94
CA LEU A 227 14.47 -1.68 -18.06
C LEU A 227 13.28 -2.56 -18.43
N THR A 228 12.09 -1.96 -18.46
CA THR A 228 10.87 -2.62 -18.95
C THR A 228 10.41 -1.91 -20.22
N VAL A 229 10.28 -2.65 -21.30
CA VAL A 229 9.72 -2.16 -22.56
C VAL A 229 8.35 -2.79 -22.73
N ARG A 230 7.34 -1.98 -22.97
CA ARG A 230 5.96 -2.42 -23.26
C ARG A 230 5.64 -2.07 -24.69
N TYR A 231 5.08 -3.02 -25.42
CA TYR A 231 4.61 -2.85 -26.78
C TYR A 231 3.10 -2.68 -26.79
N ALA A 232 2.54 -2.03 -27.82
CA ALA A 232 1.12 -1.73 -27.90
C ALA A 232 0.23 -2.98 -28.11
N ASP A 233 0.82 -4.07 -28.56
CA ASP A 233 0.14 -5.34 -28.87
C ASP A 233 -0.04 -6.27 -27.66
N ARG A 234 0.15 -5.76 -26.42
CA ARG A 234 -0.01 -6.55 -25.18
C ARG A 234 -0.85 -5.83 -24.13
#